data_43cb4c0e9d2bd32bd3f0f33881aa1c14
#
_entry.id   43cb4c0e9d2bd32bd3f0f33881aa1c14
#
_cell.length_a   1.000
_cell.length_b   1.000
_cell.length_c   1.000
_cell.angle_alpha   90.00
_cell.angle_beta   90.00
_cell.angle_gamma   90.00
#
_symmetry.space_group_name_H-M   'P 1'
#
loop_
_entity.id
_entity.type
_entity.pdbx_description
1 polymer ?
#
loop_
_entity_poly.entity_id
_entity_poly.type
_entity_poly.pdbx_seq_one_letter_code
_entity_poly.pdbx_strand_id
1 'polypeptide(L)'
;MKKIVLFFAILLPFILHAQTNQLAISRVLGGQYKKHPHSIEIEIMSQRLEQYHLTYYHSLVVERDSVVMNLMAEAFMEDVPKAAEKELKMRGSHLVYGFLQLPMVDGTNRYAFFKDERYLSPIDNPTVTVIYMEGPAPLEYLKQKFGQQ
;
A
#
# COMPACT_ATOMS: atom_id res chain seq x y z
N MET A 1 -40.05 -18.22 21.10
CA MET A 1 -39.19 -17.07 21.44
C MET A 1 -37.68 -17.39 21.53
N LYS A 2 -37.28 -18.64 21.65
CA LYS A 2 -35.84 -19.01 21.72
C LYS A 2 -35.14 -19.16 20.34
N LYS A 3 -35.85 -19.07 19.21
CA LYS A 3 -35.31 -19.27 17.87
C LYS A 3 -34.78 -17.99 17.22
N ILE A 4 -35.06 -16.80 17.77
CA ILE A 4 -34.63 -15.51 17.17
C ILE A 4 -33.23 -15.12 17.62
N VAL A 5 -32.75 -15.60 18.76
CA VAL A 5 -31.43 -15.27 19.31
C VAL A 5 -30.30 -15.99 18.56
N LEU A 6 -30.57 -17.14 17.93
CA LEU A 6 -29.57 -17.91 17.19
C LEU A 6 -29.23 -17.31 15.81
N PHE A 7 -30.11 -16.49 15.25
CA PHE A 7 -29.91 -15.89 13.94
C PHE A 7 -28.98 -14.66 13.97
N PHE A 8 -28.90 -13.99 15.12
CA PHE A 8 -28.03 -12.82 15.29
C PHE A 8 -26.54 -13.18 15.51
N ALA A 9 -26.28 -14.39 16.05
CA ALA A 9 -24.90 -14.82 16.31
C ALA A 9 -24.13 -15.27 15.07
N ILE A 10 -24.83 -15.57 13.96
CA ILE A 10 -24.21 -16.04 12.71
C ILE A 10 -23.79 -14.89 11.80
N LEU A 11 -24.36 -13.70 11.99
CA LEU A 11 -24.02 -12.51 11.18
C LEU A 11 -22.81 -11.71 11.70
N LEU A 12 -22.40 -11.93 12.95
CA LEU A 12 -21.27 -11.20 13.56
C LEU A 12 -19.89 -11.50 12.94
N PRO A 13 -19.54 -12.73 12.53
CA PRO A 13 -18.23 -12.97 11.95
C PRO A 13 -18.03 -12.36 10.55
N PHE A 14 -19.10 -12.10 9.80
CA PHE A 14 -18.99 -11.48 8.47
C PHE A 14 -18.71 -9.98 8.53
N ILE A 15 -19.11 -9.30 9.59
CA ILE A 15 -18.87 -7.86 9.78
C ILE A 15 -17.40 -7.59 10.13
N LEU A 16 -16.75 -8.50 10.86
CA LEU A 16 -15.34 -8.38 11.26
C LEU A 16 -14.37 -8.55 10.07
N HIS A 17 -14.72 -9.32 9.04
CA HIS A 17 -13.90 -9.50 7.85
C HIS A 17 -13.90 -8.26 6.92
N ALA A 18 -14.98 -7.48 6.90
CA ALA A 18 -15.08 -6.29 6.06
C ALA A 18 -14.28 -5.09 6.61
N GLN A 19 -13.88 -5.09 7.88
CA GLN A 19 -13.16 -3.98 8.51
C GLN A 19 -11.63 -4.10 8.45
N THR A 20 -11.08 -5.27 8.08
CA THR A 20 -9.64 -5.55 8.13
C THR A 20 -8.86 -5.12 6.88
N ASN A 21 -9.52 -4.74 5.77
CA ASN A 21 -8.87 -4.45 4.50
C ASN A 21 -9.04 -3.00 4.02
N GLN A 22 -9.43 -2.06 4.89
CA GLN A 22 -9.69 -0.68 4.48
C GLN A 22 -8.45 0.21 4.60
N LEU A 23 -7.42 -0.11 3.84
CA LEU A 23 -6.34 0.85 3.61
C LEU A 23 -6.79 1.86 2.56
N ALA A 24 -6.44 3.14 2.77
CA ALA A 24 -6.74 4.18 1.80
C ALA A 24 -6.04 3.95 0.47
N ILE A 25 -4.82 3.38 0.48
CA ILE A 25 -4.08 3.03 -0.75
C ILE A 25 -4.82 2.00 -1.61
N SER A 26 -5.74 1.22 -1.07
CA SER A 26 -6.56 0.30 -1.86
C SER A 26 -7.43 1.03 -2.88
N ARG A 27 -7.74 2.31 -2.67
CA ARG A 27 -8.49 3.13 -3.62
C ARG A 27 -7.73 3.38 -4.92
N VAL A 28 -6.41 3.39 -4.88
CA VAL A 28 -5.56 3.59 -6.05
C VAL A 28 -4.98 2.28 -6.58
N LEU A 29 -4.96 1.23 -5.77
CA LEU A 29 -4.48 -0.11 -6.13
C LEU A 29 -5.64 -1.07 -6.47
N GLY A 30 -6.74 -0.56 -7.00
CA GLY A 30 -7.92 -1.37 -7.33
C GLY A 30 -7.98 -1.86 -8.77
N GLY A 31 -6.94 -1.67 -9.55
CA GLY A 31 -6.90 -2.07 -10.97
C GLY A 31 -7.46 -1.06 -11.96
N GLN A 32 -8.01 0.07 -11.46
CA GLN A 32 -8.62 1.10 -12.32
C GLN A 32 -7.62 1.81 -13.23
N TYR A 33 -6.33 1.76 -12.91
CA TYR A 33 -5.28 2.41 -13.70
C TYR A 33 -4.50 1.46 -14.63
N LYS A 34 -4.89 0.19 -14.73
CA LYS A 34 -4.20 -0.81 -15.57
C LYS A 34 -4.13 -0.42 -17.05
N LYS A 35 -5.12 0.35 -17.53
CA LYS A 35 -5.20 0.83 -18.92
C LYS A 35 -4.92 2.32 -19.05
N HIS A 36 -4.53 2.99 -17.98
CA HIS A 36 -4.19 4.41 -18.00
C HIS A 36 -2.89 4.62 -18.78
N PRO A 37 -2.83 5.59 -19.72
CA PRO A 37 -1.68 5.72 -20.66
C PRO A 37 -0.35 6.06 -19.99
N HIS A 38 -0.37 6.65 -18.78
CA HIS A 38 0.83 7.09 -18.06
C HIS A 38 1.03 6.34 -16.75
N SER A 39 0.49 5.13 -16.65
CA SER A 39 0.63 4.32 -15.45
C SER A 39 1.08 2.90 -15.76
N ILE A 40 1.80 2.31 -14.79
CA ILE A 40 2.14 0.89 -14.76
C ILE A 40 1.62 0.34 -13.43
N GLU A 41 0.68 -0.59 -13.50
CA GLU A 41 0.16 -1.31 -12.33
C GLU A 41 0.55 -2.78 -12.42
N ILE A 42 1.20 -3.29 -11.38
CA ILE A 42 1.70 -4.66 -11.31
C ILE A 42 1.16 -5.32 -10.04
N GLU A 43 0.54 -6.49 -10.21
CA GLU A 43 0.07 -7.32 -9.11
C GLU A 43 0.65 -8.73 -9.27
N ILE A 44 1.31 -9.24 -8.23
CA ILE A 44 1.98 -10.54 -8.26
C ILE A 44 1.57 -11.33 -7.02
N MET A 45 1.05 -12.56 -7.26
CA MET A 45 0.78 -13.59 -6.26
C MET A 45 1.38 -14.90 -6.76
N SER A 46 2.69 -15.06 -6.65
CA SER A 46 3.33 -16.25 -7.19
C SER A 46 4.56 -16.64 -6.39
N GLN A 47 5.04 -17.87 -6.62
CA GLN A 47 6.31 -18.37 -6.07
C GLN A 47 7.51 -17.52 -6.44
N ARG A 48 7.42 -16.68 -7.47
CA ARG A 48 8.48 -15.73 -7.84
C ARG A 48 8.80 -14.72 -6.74
N LEU A 49 7.84 -14.47 -5.85
CA LEU A 49 8.03 -13.58 -4.70
C LEU A 49 8.79 -14.21 -3.55
N GLU A 50 8.95 -15.55 -3.51
CA GLU A 50 9.63 -16.25 -2.42
C GLU A 50 11.10 -15.81 -2.28
N GLN A 51 11.78 -15.51 -3.38
CA GLN A 51 13.13 -14.97 -3.36
C GLN A 51 13.25 -13.61 -2.64
N TYR A 52 12.14 -12.89 -2.50
CA TYR A 52 12.04 -11.62 -1.78
C TYR A 52 11.38 -11.78 -0.41
N HIS A 53 11.10 -13.00 0.01
CA HIS A 53 10.36 -13.31 1.24
C HIS A 53 9.00 -12.62 1.29
N LEU A 54 8.33 -12.55 0.16
CA LEU A 54 7.00 -11.96 0.00
C LEU A 54 6.02 -13.01 -0.52
N THR A 55 4.74 -12.81 -0.19
CA THR A 55 3.62 -13.62 -0.69
C THR A 55 2.70 -12.83 -1.61
N TYR A 56 2.73 -11.50 -1.49
CA TYR A 56 1.91 -10.59 -2.28
C TYR A 56 2.66 -9.29 -2.57
N TYR A 57 2.51 -8.78 -3.78
CA TYR A 57 3.08 -7.51 -4.21
C TYR A 57 2.11 -6.80 -5.14
N HIS A 58 1.82 -5.53 -4.88
CA HIS A 58 0.98 -4.72 -5.73
C HIS A 58 1.56 -3.30 -5.81
N SER A 59 1.85 -2.83 -7.00
CA SER A 59 2.41 -1.49 -7.20
C SER A 59 1.66 -0.71 -8.27
N LEU A 60 1.67 0.60 -8.11
CA LEU A 60 1.24 1.57 -9.11
C LEU A 60 2.32 2.62 -9.26
N VAL A 61 2.76 2.84 -10.49
CA VAL A 61 3.69 3.92 -10.88
C VAL A 61 2.98 4.80 -11.89
N VAL A 62 2.95 6.10 -11.63
CA VAL A 62 2.28 7.09 -12.51
C VAL A 62 3.25 8.22 -12.85
N GLU A 63 3.26 8.62 -14.11
CA GLU A 63 3.92 9.82 -14.61
C GLU A 63 2.90 10.73 -15.31
N ARG A 64 3.20 12.02 -15.44
CA ARG A 64 2.47 13.00 -16.26
C ARG A 64 0.98 13.21 -15.94
N ASP A 65 0.47 12.63 -14.87
CA ASP A 65 -0.89 12.83 -14.41
C ASP A 65 -0.89 13.30 -12.96
N SER A 66 -0.87 14.62 -12.77
CA SER A 66 -0.80 15.23 -11.45
C SER A 66 -2.04 14.93 -10.59
N VAL A 67 -3.21 14.72 -11.20
CA VAL A 67 -4.43 14.40 -10.46
C VAL A 67 -4.31 13.03 -9.82
N VAL A 68 -3.93 12.02 -10.58
CA VAL A 68 -3.73 10.66 -10.06
C VAL A 68 -2.57 10.61 -9.08
N MET A 69 -1.45 11.29 -9.39
CA MET A 69 -0.29 11.36 -8.51
C MET A 69 -0.64 11.96 -7.14
N ASN A 70 -1.48 13.00 -7.11
CA ASN A 70 -1.94 13.61 -5.86
C ASN A 70 -2.89 12.67 -5.09
N LEU A 71 -3.77 11.96 -5.77
CA LEU A 71 -4.63 10.95 -5.13
C LEU A 71 -3.81 9.83 -4.48
N MET A 72 -2.71 9.41 -5.11
CA MET A 72 -1.78 8.43 -4.54
C MET A 72 -1.13 8.96 -3.25
N ALA A 73 -0.65 10.20 -3.27
CA ALA A 73 -0.04 10.83 -2.10
C ALA A 73 -1.05 10.99 -0.95
N GLU A 74 -2.26 11.45 -1.24
CA GLU A 74 -3.32 11.59 -0.25
C GLU A 74 -3.71 10.25 0.38
N ALA A 75 -3.88 9.22 -0.45
CA ALA A 75 -4.23 7.88 0.03
C ALA A 75 -3.15 7.30 0.95
N PHE A 76 -1.87 7.43 0.57
CA PHE A 76 -0.78 6.98 1.43
C PHE A 76 -0.74 7.73 2.76
N MET A 77 -0.91 9.05 2.74
CA MET A 77 -0.91 9.87 3.96
C MET A 77 -2.07 9.52 4.90
N GLU A 78 -3.23 9.13 4.39
CA GLU A 78 -4.33 8.63 5.22
C GLU A 78 -3.98 7.35 5.97
N ASP A 79 -3.13 6.51 5.41
CA ASP A 79 -2.72 5.26 6.05
C ASP A 79 -1.57 5.43 7.05
N VAL A 80 -0.84 6.54 7.01
CA VAL A 80 0.28 6.81 7.92
C VAL A 80 -0.09 6.65 9.40
N PRO A 81 -1.21 7.20 9.91
CA PRO A 81 -1.59 7.01 11.31
C PRO A 81 -1.91 5.57 11.71
N LYS A 82 -2.19 4.70 10.74
CA LYS A 82 -2.52 3.29 10.98
C LYS A 82 -1.27 2.41 11.16
N ALA A 83 -0.09 2.94 10.82
CA ALA A 83 1.15 2.17 10.85
C ALA A 83 1.61 1.87 12.27
N ALA A 84 2.10 0.62 12.48
CA ALA A 84 2.79 0.23 13.71
C ALA A 84 4.19 0.84 13.79
N GLU A 85 4.90 0.88 12.65
CA GLU A 85 6.17 1.58 12.49
C GLU A 85 6.15 2.37 11.18
N LYS A 86 6.83 3.51 11.16
CA LYS A 86 6.89 4.37 9.98
C LYS A 86 8.22 5.09 9.86
N GLU A 87 8.63 5.28 8.62
CA GLU A 87 9.73 6.15 8.24
C GLU A 87 9.23 7.09 7.13
N LEU A 88 9.27 8.39 7.39
CA LEU A 88 8.78 9.40 6.46
C LEU A 88 9.89 10.42 6.19
N LYS A 89 10.02 10.81 4.93
CA LYS A 89 10.88 11.91 4.51
C LYS A 89 10.04 12.97 3.84
N MET A 90 10.05 14.17 4.43
CA MET A 90 9.33 15.33 3.92
C MET A 90 10.27 16.30 3.24
N ARG A 91 9.75 17.01 2.25
CA ARG A 91 10.39 18.20 1.67
C ARG A 91 9.38 19.34 1.72
N GLY A 92 9.56 20.24 2.69
CA GLY A 92 8.51 21.20 3.04
C GLY A 92 7.27 20.46 3.53
N SER A 93 6.12 20.75 2.93
CA SER A 93 4.84 20.08 3.25
C SER A 93 4.58 18.81 2.41
N HIS A 94 5.52 18.44 1.53
CA HIS A 94 5.35 17.32 0.61
C HIS A 94 6.06 16.08 1.11
N LEU A 95 5.36 14.94 1.14
CA LEU A 95 5.96 13.64 1.38
C LEU A 95 6.72 13.22 0.12
N VAL A 96 8.02 12.94 0.26
CA VAL A 96 8.86 12.47 -0.86
C VAL A 96 9.18 10.99 -0.76
N TYR A 97 9.13 10.44 0.44
CA TYR A 97 9.38 9.04 0.72
C TYR A 97 8.61 8.61 1.96
N GLY A 98 8.02 7.44 1.92
CA GLY A 98 7.36 6.84 3.07
C GLY A 98 7.49 5.34 3.07
N PHE A 99 7.74 4.76 4.24
CA PHE A 99 7.72 3.33 4.46
C PHE A 99 6.90 3.04 5.72
N LEU A 100 5.87 2.20 5.59
CA LEU A 100 4.97 1.84 6.67
C LEU A 100 5.04 0.35 6.91
N GLN A 101 5.19 -0.04 8.18
CA GLN A 101 4.81 -1.37 8.64
C GLN A 101 3.39 -1.26 9.20
N LEU A 102 2.46 -1.91 8.54
CA LEU A 102 1.05 -1.93 8.92
C LEU A 102 0.80 -3.02 9.97
N PRO A 103 -0.30 -2.95 10.74
CA PRO A 103 -0.65 -4.04 11.63
C PRO A 103 -0.78 -5.37 10.89
N MET A 104 -0.28 -6.44 11.52
CA MET A 104 -0.41 -7.80 10.98
C MET A 104 -1.88 -8.19 10.86
N VAL A 105 -2.20 -8.95 9.81
CA VAL A 105 -3.50 -9.59 9.62
C VAL A 105 -3.27 -11.08 9.44
N ASP A 106 -3.93 -11.88 10.29
CA ASP A 106 -3.81 -13.35 10.28
C ASP A 106 -2.35 -13.85 10.31
N GLY A 107 -1.51 -13.19 11.13
CA GLY A 107 -0.10 -13.53 11.25
C GLY A 107 0.78 -13.11 10.08
N THR A 108 0.24 -12.37 9.10
CA THR A 108 0.97 -11.89 7.93
C THR A 108 1.43 -10.45 8.11
N ASN A 109 2.72 -10.19 7.92
CA ASN A 109 3.26 -8.82 7.89
C ASN A 109 2.78 -8.10 6.64
N ARG A 110 2.45 -6.81 6.81
CA ARG A 110 1.99 -5.95 5.73
C ARG A 110 2.78 -4.65 5.71
N TYR A 111 3.13 -4.20 4.52
CA TYR A 111 3.96 -3.03 4.30
C TYR A 111 3.40 -2.15 3.19
N ALA A 112 3.60 -0.84 3.32
CA ALA A 112 3.33 0.12 2.26
C ALA A 112 4.55 1.00 2.03
N PHE A 113 4.83 1.30 0.77
CA PHE A 113 5.92 2.14 0.33
C PHE A 113 5.39 3.25 -0.56
N PHE A 114 5.96 4.45 -0.42
CA PHE A 114 5.64 5.61 -1.25
C PHE A 114 6.91 6.34 -1.66
N LYS A 115 6.95 6.79 -2.90
CA LYS A 115 8.00 7.67 -3.40
C LYS A 115 7.42 8.69 -4.37
N ASP A 116 7.76 9.97 -4.18
CA ASP A 116 7.36 11.06 -5.05
C ASP A 116 8.60 11.78 -5.58
N GLU A 117 8.91 11.56 -6.83
CA GLU A 117 10.08 12.15 -7.47
C GLU A 117 9.89 13.61 -7.86
N ARG A 118 8.65 14.10 -7.88
CA ARG A 118 8.34 15.49 -8.29
C ARG A 118 9.00 16.53 -7.39
N TYR A 119 9.24 16.19 -6.13
CA TYR A 119 9.81 17.08 -5.12
C TYR A 119 11.27 16.73 -4.78
N LEU A 120 11.88 15.84 -5.51
CA LEU A 120 13.31 15.55 -5.45
C LEU A 120 14.09 16.48 -6.38
N SER A 121 15.35 16.17 -6.70
CA SER A 121 16.12 16.92 -7.67
C SER A 121 15.42 16.93 -9.04
N PRO A 122 15.68 17.93 -9.92
CA PRO A 122 15.11 17.94 -11.26
C PRO A 122 15.34 16.60 -11.96
N ILE A 123 14.27 15.93 -12.31
CA ILE A 123 14.26 14.62 -12.99
C ILE A 123 13.34 14.76 -14.19
N ASP A 124 13.79 14.25 -15.35
CA ASP A 124 12.93 14.15 -16.52
C ASP A 124 11.84 13.10 -16.26
N ASN A 125 10.58 13.48 -16.49
CA ASN A 125 9.42 12.61 -16.25
C ASN A 125 9.37 12.01 -14.83
N PRO A 126 9.26 12.85 -13.79
CA PRO A 126 9.18 12.36 -12.42
C PRO A 126 7.96 11.47 -12.22
N THR A 127 8.10 10.42 -11.42
CA THR A 127 7.03 9.47 -11.11
C THR A 127 6.61 9.55 -9.66
N VAL A 128 5.38 9.11 -9.39
CA VAL A 128 4.90 8.75 -8.06
C VAL A 128 4.67 7.25 -8.03
N THR A 129 5.16 6.61 -6.97
CA THR A 129 5.06 5.16 -6.77
C THR A 129 4.39 4.87 -5.45
N VAL A 130 3.41 3.94 -5.48
CA VAL A 130 2.84 3.31 -4.28
C VAL A 130 3.01 1.81 -4.42
N ILE A 131 3.49 1.16 -3.36
CA ILE A 131 3.64 -0.29 -3.31
C ILE A 131 2.98 -0.82 -2.03
N TYR A 132 2.21 -1.88 -2.16
CA TYR A 132 1.71 -2.68 -1.04
C TYR A 132 2.30 -4.08 -1.11
N MET A 133 2.73 -4.60 0.03
CA MET A 133 3.40 -5.91 0.12
C MET A 133 2.92 -6.68 1.34
N GLU A 134 2.87 -8.00 1.20
CA GLU A 134 2.64 -8.94 2.30
C GLU A 134 3.68 -10.05 2.28
N GLY A 135 4.05 -10.53 3.45
CA GLY A 135 4.93 -11.69 3.58
C GLY A 135 5.80 -11.70 4.84
N PRO A 136 6.60 -12.75 5.01
CA PRO A 136 7.46 -12.91 6.18
C PRO A 136 8.73 -12.03 6.17
N ALA A 137 9.01 -11.30 5.10
CA ALA A 137 10.18 -10.42 5.02
C ALA A 137 10.22 -9.45 6.20
N PRO A 138 11.38 -9.31 6.89
CA PRO A 138 11.51 -8.29 7.92
C PRO A 138 11.60 -6.89 7.30
N LEU A 139 11.15 -5.89 8.06
CA LEU A 139 11.12 -4.48 7.62
C LEU A 139 12.47 -4.01 7.08
N GLU A 140 13.56 -4.30 7.78
CA GLU A 140 14.90 -3.86 7.37
C GLU A 140 15.35 -4.45 6.03
N TYR A 141 14.97 -5.68 5.74
CA TYR A 141 15.23 -6.30 4.44
C TYR A 141 14.51 -5.55 3.31
N LEU A 142 13.24 -5.20 3.53
CA LEU A 142 12.45 -4.47 2.53
C LEU A 142 12.94 -3.05 2.33
N LYS A 143 13.36 -2.37 3.40
CA LYS A 143 14.00 -1.06 3.31
C LYS A 143 15.26 -1.08 2.45
N GLN A 144 16.10 -2.11 2.59
CA GLN A 144 17.28 -2.27 1.75
C GLN A 144 16.94 -2.49 0.28
N LYS A 145 15.90 -3.25 0.00
CA LYS A 145 15.49 -3.56 -1.39
C LYS A 145 14.78 -2.41 -2.08
N PHE A 146 13.93 -1.68 -1.36
CA PHE A 146 13.05 -0.66 -1.94
C PHE A 146 13.36 0.77 -1.48
N GLY A 147 14.08 0.93 -0.38
CA GLY A 147 14.32 2.23 0.25
C GLY A 147 15.52 3.02 -0.27
N GLN A 148 16.41 2.42 -1.04
CA GLN A 148 17.67 3.03 -1.47
C GLN A 148 17.71 3.40 -2.96
N GLN A 149 16.59 3.50 -3.60
CA GLN A 149 16.54 3.91 -5.01
C GLN A 149 16.35 5.41 -5.17
#